data_a465b86a5133f364cebaceb564aa6e74
#
_entry.id   a465b86a5133f364cebaceb564aa6e74
#
_cell.length_a   1.000
_cell.length_b   1.000
_cell.length_c   1.000
_cell.angle_alpha   90.00
_cell.angle_beta   90.00
_cell.angle_gamma   90.00
#
_symmetry.space_group_name_H-M   'P 1'
#
loop_
_entity.id
_entity.type
_entity.pdbx_description
1 polymer ?
#
loop_
_entity_poly.entity_id
_entity_poly.type
_entity_poly.pdbx_seq_one_letter_code
_entity_poly.pdbx_strand_id
1 'polypeptide(L)'
;VSFELCRDDVKYSIEECKERDATYAAPLKVKVRLHNNETEEISEHDIFMGDLPLMTATGTFIINGAERVIVSQLVRSPGIYYGIAHDKIGKELYSSTVIPNRGAWLEYETDSNDIFYVRVDRNRKVPITVLIRALGVGTDQEILNMFGEEPKILASIEKDVSKNYQDGLLELYKNCLLYTSDAADEARS
;
A
#
# COMPACT_ATOMS: atom_id res chain seq x y z
N VAL A 1 -3.10 -0.86 -24.84
CA VAL A 1 -1.87 -1.40 -24.25
C VAL A 1 -1.97 -2.92 -24.23
N SER A 2 -1.01 -3.61 -24.82
CA SER A 2 -0.89 -5.08 -24.78
C SER A 2 0.51 -5.47 -24.29
N PHE A 3 0.59 -6.55 -23.54
CA PHE A 3 1.85 -7.09 -23.05
C PHE A 3 2.23 -8.32 -23.86
N GLU A 4 3.49 -8.41 -24.24
CA GLU A 4 4.04 -9.54 -24.98
C GLU A 4 5.31 -10.05 -24.31
N LEU A 5 5.32 -11.32 -23.95
CA LEU A 5 6.49 -12.00 -23.43
C LEU A 5 7.18 -12.72 -24.58
N CYS A 6 8.35 -12.21 -25.00
CA CYS A 6 9.08 -12.71 -26.14
C CYS A 6 9.88 -13.98 -25.75
N ARG A 7 9.21 -15.11 -25.70
CA ARG A 7 9.84 -16.38 -25.32
C ARG A 7 10.88 -16.89 -26.31
N ASP A 8 10.81 -16.45 -27.55
CA ASP A 8 11.75 -16.81 -28.62
C ASP A 8 13.05 -15.98 -28.55
N ASP A 9 13.04 -14.87 -27.82
CA ASP A 9 14.18 -13.97 -27.65
C ASP A 9 15.03 -14.31 -26.40
N VAL A 10 14.99 -15.54 -25.91
CA VAL A 10 15.83 -16.00 -24.77
C VAL A 10 17.29 -16.05 -25.19
N LYS A 11 18.16 -15.33 -24.45
CA LYS A 11 19.57 -15.17 -24.81
C LYS A 11 20.41 -16.43 -24.62
N TYR A 12 20.11 -17.20 -23.56
CA TYR A 12 20.91 -18.38 -23.17
C TYR A 12 19.98 -19.54 -22.82
N SER A 13 20.44 -20.74 -23.11
CA SER A 13 19.79 -21.97 -22.65
C SER A 13 19.90 -22.11 -21.12
N ILE A 14 19.15 -23.04 -20.56
CA ILE A 14 19.19 -23.34 -19.13
C ILE A 14 20.59 -23.72 -18.66
N GLU A 15 21.27 -24.54 -19.44
CA GLU A 15 22.62 -25.03 -19.14
C GLU A 15 23.65 -23.90 -19.22
N GLU A 16 23.58 -23.09 -20.26
CA GLU A 16 24.44 -21.91 -20.41
C GLU A 16 24.20 -20.86 -19.29
N CYS A 17 22.97 -20.71 -18.83
CA CYS A 17 22.67 -19.82 -17.69
C CYS A 17 23.37 -20.32 -16.42
N LYS A 18 23.41 -21.64 -16.18
CA LYS A 18 24.10 -22.22 -15.02
C LYS A 18 25.62 -22.05 -15.10
N GLU A 19 26.19 -22.19 -16.28
CA GLU A 19 27.64 -22.05 -16.50
C GLU A 19 28.12 -20.59 -16.43
N ARG A 20 27.27 -19.65 -16.86
CA ARG A 20 27.62 -18.22 -16.99
C ARG A 20 27.12 -17.36 -15.82
N ASP A 21 26.58 -17.97 -14.78
CA ASP A 21 25.95 -17.27 -13.67
C ASP A 21 24.85 -16.26 -14.14
N ALA A 22 24.13 -16.63 -15.19
CA ALA A 22 23.09 -15.83 -15.80
C ALA A 22 21.69 -16.24 -15.34
N THR A 23 20.70 -15.39 -15.61
CA THR A 23 19.29 -15.65 -15.33
C THR A 23 18.59 -16.13 -16.59
N TYR A 24 17.87 -17.25 -16.51
CA TYR A 24 17.00 -17.73 -17.58
C TYR A 24 15.74 -16.89 -17.65
N ALA A 25 15.70 -15.95 -18.59
CA ALA A 25 14.66 -14.94 -18.68
C ALA A 25 14.30 -14.62 -20.13
N ALA A 26 13.09 -14.11 -20.34
CA ALA A 26 12.62 -13.58 -21.60
C ALA A 26 12.26 -12.10 -21.47
N PRO A 27 12.49 -11.29 -22.52
CA PRO A 27 12.13 -9.89 -22.50
C PRO A 27 10.61 -9.70 -22.54
N LEU A 28 10.13 -8.82 -21.66
CA LEU A 28 8.76 -8.34 -21.66
C LEU A 28 8.71 -7.03 -22.44
N LYS A 29 7.92 -7.01 -23.50
CA LYS A 29 7.65 -5.82 -24.31
C LYS A 29 6.20 -5.40 -24.12
N VAL A 30 5.98 -4.11 -24.16
CA VAL A 30 4.63 -3.51 -24.08
C VAL A 30 4.39 -2.72 -25.34
N LYS A 31 3.36 -3.10 -26.08
CA LYS A 31 2.89 -2.34 -27.22
C LYS A 31 1.98 -1.21 -26.73
N VAL A 32 2.43 0.02 -26.93
CA VAL A 32 1.73 1.24 -26.52
C VAL A 32 1.29 2.00 -27.76
N ARG A 33 0.03 2.40 -27.75
CA ARG A 33 -0.53 3.29 -28.77
C ARG A 33 -0.67 4.68 -28.14
N LEU A 34 0.07 5.63 -28.68
CA LEU A 34 -0.02 7.04 -28.31
C LEU A 34 -0.97 7.74 -29.28
N HIS A 35 -2.01 8.36 -28.73
CA HIS A 35 -2.92 9.23 -29.49
C HIS A 35 -2.64 10.68 -29.08
N ASN A 36 -2.17 11.48 -30.03
CA ASN A 36 -1.97 12.91 -29.83
C ASN A 36 -3.28 13.63 -30.15
N ASN A 37 -3.89 14.23 -29.13
CA ASN A 37 -5.18 14.93 -29.28
C ASN A 37 -5.10 16.24 -30.09
N GLU A 38 -3.90 16.82 -30.26
CA GLU A 38 -3.71 18.07 -30.99
C GLU A 38 -3.50 17.82 -32.49
N THR A 39 -2.75 16.77 -32.85
CA THR A 39 -2.42 16.44 -34.23
C THR A 39 -3.28 15.31 -34.82
N GLU A 40 -4.11 14.66 -33.98
CA GLU A 40 -4.90 13.45 -34.31
C GLU A 40 -4.04 12.26 -34.81
N GLU A 41 -2.73 12.34 -34.61
CA GLU A 41 -1.82 11.27 -34.98
C GLU A 41 -1.83 10.13 -33.99
N ILE A 42 -1.82 8.89 -34.51
CA ILE A 42 -1.68 7.67 -33.72
C ILE A 42 -0.34 7.04 -34.03
N SER A 43 0.52 6.92 -33.02
CA SER A 43 1.79 6.21 -33.15
C SER A 43 1.80 4.97 -32.25
N GLU A 44 2.37 3.87 -32.74
CA GLU A 44 2.55 2.64 -31.99
C GLU A 44 4.04 2.39 -31.73
N HIS A 45 4.35 2.07 -30.49
CA HIS A 45 5.73 1.78 -30.06
C HIS A 45 5.77 0.53 -29.20
N ASP A 46 6.78 -0.29 -29.43
CA ASP A 46 7.11 -1.42 -28.58
C ASP A 46 8.15 -0.96 -27.54
N ILE A 47 7.76 -0.95 -26.27
CA ILE A 47 8.60 -0.51 -25.16
C ILE A 47 9.09 -1.72 -24.40
N PHE A 48 10.42 -1.84 -24.26
CA PHE A 48 11.03 -2.84 -23.40
C PHE A 48 10.79 -2.48 -21.92
N MET A 49 10.17 -3.39 -21.17
CA MET A 49 9.86 -3.19 -19.75
C MET A 49 10.88 -3.83 -18.82
N GLY A 50 11.52 -4.91 -19.28
CA GLY A 50 12.49 -5.67 -18.50
C GLY A 50 12.47 -7.14 -18.86
N ASP A 51 13.38 -7.90 -18.27
CA ASP A 51 13.45 -9.35 -18.43
C ASP A 51 12.68 -10.05 -17.30
N LEU A 52 11.79 -10.98 -17.66
CA LEU A 52 11.07 -11.82 -16.72
C LEU A 52 11.69 -13.21 -16.65
N PRO A 53 12.06 -13.71 -15.46
CA PRO A 53 12.52 -15.07 -15.30
C PRO A 53 11.49 -16.09 -15.78
N LEU A 54 11.93 -17.07 -16.53
CA LEU A 54 11.09 -18.15 -17.03
C LEU A 54 11.19 -19.38 -16.12
N MET A 55 10.05 -20.03 -15.94
CA MET A 55 9.99 -21.31 -15.23
C MET A 55 10.51 -22.42 -16.14
N THR A 56 11.35 -23.30 -15.61
CA THR A 56 11.80 -24.50 -16.28
C THR A 56 10.72 -25.58 -16.30
N ALA A 57 10.92 -26.61 -17.09
CA ALA A 57 10.00 -27.77 -17.16
C ALA A 57 9.83 -28.50 -15.80
N THR A 58 10.82 -28.36 -14.90
CA THR A 58 10.79 -28.95 -13.55
C THR A 58 10.18 -28.04 -12.48
N GLY A 59 9.64 -26.86 -12.85
CA GLY A 59 9.03 -25.93 -11.93
C GLY A 59 10.02 -25.05 -11.14
N THR A 60 11.25 -24.93 -11.62
CA THR A 60 12.32 -24.13 -11.01
C THR A 60 12.62 -22.88 -11.84
N PHE A 61 13.36 -21.94 -11.26
CA PHE A 61 13.89 -20.76 -11.92
C PHE A 61 15.41 -20.75 -11.82
N ILE A 62 16.08 -20.33 -12.90
CA ILE A 62 17.52 -20.12 -12.87
C ILE A 62 17.78 -18.63 -12.68
N ILE A 63 18.29 -18.27 -11.51
CA ILE A 63 18.59 -16.89 -11.14
C ILE A 63 20.07 -16.78 -10.80
N ASN A 64 20.81 -15.99 -11.58
CA ASN A 64 22.26 -15.84 -11.44
C ASN A 64 22.98 -17.20 -11.38
N GLY A 65 22.63 -18.11 -12.28
CA GLY A 65 23.19 -19.45 -12.37
C GLY A 65 22.66 -20.47 -11.34
N ALA A 66 21.98 -20.03 -10.30
CA ALA A 66 21.45 -20.90 -9.26
C ALA A 66 20.00 -21.32 -9.54
N GLU A 67 19.76 -22.62 -9.44
CA GLU A 67 18.39 -23.17 -9.54
C GLU A 67 17.60 -22.91 -8.26
N ARG A 68 16.48 -22.21 -8.36
CA ARG A 68 15.66 -21.77 -7.24
C ARG A 68 14.21 -22.15 -7.42
N VAL A 69 13.50 -22.31 -6.33
CA VAL A 69 12.06 -22.55 -6.30
C VAL A 69 11.35 -21.45 -5.51
N ILE A 70 10.10 -21.18 -5.87
CA ILE A 70 9.24 -20.31 -5.08
C ILE A 70 8.62 -21.12 -3.94
N VAL A 71 8.87 -20.68 -2.70
CA VAL A 71 8.31 -21.31 -1.52
C VAL A 71 6.99 -20.62 -1.17
N SER A 72 5.93 -21.40 -1.02
CA SER A 72 4.64 -20.89 -0.55
C SER A 72 4.76 -20.33 0.85
N GLN A 73 4.22 -19.13 1.08
CA GLN A 73 4.20 -18.49 2.39
C GLN A 73 2.77 -18.33 2.88
N LEU A 74 2.56 -18.61 4.17
CA LEU A 74 1.31 -18.32 4.83
C LEU A 74 1.27 -16.84 5.20
N VAL A 75 0.28 -16.13 4.69
CA VAL A 75 0.00 -14.74 5.04
C VAL A 75 -1.36 -14.65 5.72
N ARG A 76 -1.56 -13.60 6.50
CA ARG A 76 -2.87 -13.34 7.09
C ARG A 76 -3.90 -13.10 5.99
N SER A 77 -5.08 -13.70 6.14
CA SER A 77 -6.19 -13.44 5.22
C SER A 77 -6.66 -11.98 5.33
N PRO A 78 -7.22 -11.40 4.26
CA PRO A 78 -7.93 -10.14 4.38
C PRO A 78 -9.05 -10.24 5.41
N GLY A 79 -9.23 -9.19 6.20
CA GLY A 79 -10.24 -9.16 7.25
C GLY A 79 -9.91 -8.16 8.35
N ILE A 80 -10.67 -8.22 9.44
CA ILE A 80 -10.49 -7.38 10.62
C ILE A 80 -9.99 -8.25 11.77
N TYR A 81 -8.90 -7.81 12.39
CA TYR A 81 -8.27 -8.46 13.54
C TYR A 81 -8.38 -7.55 14.75
N TYR A 82 -8.85 -8.09 15.86
CA TYR A 82 -9.02 -7.35 17.10
C TYR A 82 -7.97 -7.77 18.12
N GLY A 83 -7.53 -6.80 18.93
CA GLY A 83 -6.58 -7.03 20.02
C GLY A 83 -6.92 -6.20 21.24
N ILE A 84 -6.51 -6.70 22.39
CA ILE A 84 -6.62 -6.00 23.68
C ILE A 84 -5.22 -5.95 24.25
N ALA A 85 -4.78 -4.76 24.65
CA ALA A 85 -3.55 -4.55 25.39
C ALA A 85 -3.88 -3.88 26.76
N HIS A 86 -2.99 -3.97 27.70
CA HIS A 86 -3.14 -3.32 29.00
C HIS A 86 -2.07 -2.24 29.14
N ASP A 87 -2.46 -1.06 29.60
CA ASP A 87 -1.53 -0.01 29.96
C ASP A 87 -0.83 -0.34 31.29
N LYS A 88 0.21 0.43 31.64
CA LYS A 88 0.97 0.28 32.90
C LYS A 88 0.10 0.38 34.15
N ILE A 89 -1.07 1.01 34.05
CA ILE A 89 -2.05 1.21 35.12
C ILE A 89 -3.11 0.08 35.11
N GLY A 90 -3.04 -0.87 34.16
CA GLY A 90 -4.01 -1.96 34.03
C GLY A 90 -5.27 -1.58 33.24
N LYS A 91 -5.33 -0.40 32.59
CA LYS A 91 -6.45 0.01 31.72
C LYS A 91 -6.41 -0.78 30.43
N GLU A 92 -7.55 -1.31 30.01
CA GLU A 92 -7.69 -2.01 28.73
C GLU A 92 -7.63 -1.02 27.57
N LEU A 93 -6.74 -1.29 26.63
CA LEU A 93 -6.60 -0.56 25.37
C LEU A 93 -7.00 -1.50 24.24
N TYR A 94 -7.97 -1.05 23.46
CA TYR A 94 -8.49 -1.82 22.34
C TYR A 94 -7.77 -1.42 21.05
N SER A 95 -7.46 -2.41 20.25
CA SER A 95 -6.88 -2.21 18.92
C SER A 95 -7.60 -3.05 17.90
N SER A 96 -7.63 -2.57 16.67
CA SER A 96 -8.05 -3.40 15.53
C SER A 96 -7.22 -3.08 14.30
N THR A 97 -6.97 -4.10 13.49
CA THR A 97 -6.23 -3.97 12.24
C THR A 97 -7.12 -4.46 11.10
N VAL A 98 -7.38 -3.60 10.14
CA VAL A 98 -8.08 -3.94 8.91
C VAL A 98 -7.04 -4.25 7.84
N ILE A 99 -7.02 -5.49 7.40
CA ILE A 99 -6.14 -5.96 6.33
C ILE A 99 -6.97 -6.12 5.06
N PRO A 100 -6.74 -5.29 4.03
CA PRO A 100 -7.43 -5.42 2.75
C PRO A 100 -6.82 -6.56 1.93
N ASN A 101 -7.54 -7.01 0.90
CA ASN A 101 -6.99 -7.94 -0.08
C ASN A 101 -5.81 -7.30 -0.85
N ARG A 102 -5.93 -6.01 -1.16
CA ARG A 102 -4.89 -5.21 -1.82
C ARG A 102 -5.02 -3.76 -1.36
N GLY A 103 -3.92 -3.17 -0.88
CA GLY A 103 -3.89 -1.76 -0.46
C GLY A 103 -3.27 -1.58 0.92
N ALA A 104 -3.41 -0.37 1.45
CA ALA A 104 -2.87 0.03 2.74
C ALA A 104 -3.62 -0.62 3.91
N TRP A 105 -2.91 -0.95 4.97
CA TRP A 105 -3.50 -1.43 6.22
C TRP A 105 -4.02 -0.24 7.03
N LEU A 106 -5.13 -0.45 7.73
CA LEU A 106 -5.66 0.49 8.70
C LEU A 106 -5.52 -0.10 10.09
N GLU A 107 -4.76 0.55 10.93
CA GLU A 107 -4.57 0.16 12.32
C GLU A 107 -5.29 1.16 13.21
N TYR A 108 -6.25 0.69 13.99
CA TYR A 108 -7.01 1.48 14.95
C TYR A 108 -6.50 1.17 16.34
N GLU A 109 -6.30 2.20 17.15
CA GLU A 109 -5.85 2.06 18.53
C GLU A 109 -6.58 3.05 19.45
N THR A 110 -6.87 2.63 20.67
CA THR A 110 -7.37 3.49 21.73
C THR A 110 -6.19 3.92 22.60
N ASP A 111 -6.07 5.19 22.90
CA ASP A 111 -5.06 5.73 23.80
C ASP A 111 -5.55 5.68 25.26
N SER A 112 -4.62 5.86 26.22
CA SER A 112 -4.93 5.97 27.66
C SER A 112 -5.90 7.10 28.00
N ASN A 113 -5.99 8.12 27.14
CA ASN A 113 -6.93 9.24 27.24
C ASN A 113 -8.30 8.99 26.59
N ASP A 114 -8.62 7.74 26.25
CA ASP A 114 -9.86 7.34 25.58
C ASP A 114 -10.07 7.95 24.17
N ILE A 115 -9.01 8.37 23.52
CA ILE A 115 -9.05 8.88 22.16
C ILE A 115 -8.81 7.74 21.19
N PHE A 116 -9.64 7.64 20.15
CA PHE A 116 -9.43 6.73 19.04
C PHE A 116 -8.49 7.34 18.00
N TYR A 117 -7.44 6.60 17.71
CA TYR A 117 -6.50 6.92 16.64
C TYR A 117 -6.57 5.91 15.52
N VAL A 118 -6.24 6.37 14.33
CA VAL A 118 -6.02 5.53 13.16
C VAL A 118 -4.63 5.79 12.59
N ARG A 119 -4.00 4.73 12.14
CA ARG A 119 -2.73 4.74 11.42
C ARG A 119 -2.95 4.11 10.05
N VAL A 120 -2.60 4.83 9.00
CA VAL A 120 -2.70 4.36 7.62
C VAL A 120 -1.31 3.92 7.17
N ASP A 121 -1.16 2.63 6.87
CA ASP A 121 0.07 2.03 6.32
C ASP A 121 1.35 2.40 7.09
N ARG A 122 1.33 2.26 8.43
CA ARG A 122 2.44 2.56 9.35
C ARG A 122 2.86 4.03 9.46
N ASN A 123 2.12 4.94 8.85
CA ASN A 123 2.34 6.36 9.02
C ASN A 123 1.98 6.84 10.44
N ARG A 124 2.22 8.14 10.70
CA ARG A 124 1.86 8.77 11.97
C ARG A 124 0.38 8.60 12.27
N LYS A 125 0.02 8.34 13.52
CA LYS A 125 -1.36 8.23 13.97
C LYS A 125 -2.08 9.58 13.95
N VAL A 126 -3.33 9.57 13.52
CA VAL A 126 -4.24 10.72 13.53
C VAL A 126 -5.53 10.34 14.25
N PRO A 127 -6.30 11.29 14.82
CA PRO A 127 -7.62 11.02 15.36
C PRO A 127 -8.50 10.33 14.32
N ILE A 128 -9.32 9.37 14.74
CA ILE A 128 -10.20 8.62 13.83
C ILE A 128 -11.18 9.51 13.07
N THR A 129 -11.57 10.63 13.68
CA THR A 129 -12.49 11.61 13.11
C THR A 129 -11.95 12.24 11.82
N VAL A 130 -10.64 12.43 11.72
CA VAL A 130 -9.98 12.89 10.47
C VAL A 130 -10.26 11.92 9.32
N LEU A 131 -10.12 10.61 9.57
CA LEU A 131 -10.41 9.59 8.56
C LEU A 131 -11.90 9.56 8.23
N ILE A 132 -12.78 9.64 9.24
CA ILE A 132 -14.24 9.63 9.05
C ILE A 132 -14.66 10.80 8.17
N ARG A 133 -14.13 12.01 8.42
CA ARG A 133 -14.38 13.19 7.59
C ARG A 133 -13.88 13.00 6.16
N ALA A 134 -12.66 12.46 6.00
CA ALA A 134 -12.09 12.18 4.68
C ALA A 134 -12.88 11.12 3.89
N LEU A 135 -13.64 10.26 4.56
CA LEU A 135 -14.54 9.29 3.93
C LEU A 135 -15.92 9.86 3.57
N GLY A 136 -16.18 11.14 3.89
CA GLY A 136 -17.39 11.85 3.47
C GLY A 136 -18.35 12.29 4.59
N VAL A 137 -18.09 11.91 5.85
CA VAL A 137 -18.86 12.36 7.00
C VAL A 137 -18.21 13.61 7.56
N GLY A 138 -18.57 14.78 7.01
CA GLY A 138 -17.80 16.02 7.19
C GLY A 138 -18.01 16.75 8.51
N THR A 139 -19.20 16.73 9.09
CA THR A 139 -19.56 17.52 10.25
C THR A 139 -19.57 16.71 11.54
N ASP A 140 -19.36 17.40 12.68
CA ASP A 140 -19.43 16.77 14.01
C ASP A 140 -20.80 16.15 14.26
N GLN A 141 -21.86 16.83 13.81
CA GLN A 141 -23.24 16.37 14.00
C GLN A 141 -23.51 15.07 13.22
N GLU A 142 -22.97 14.93 12.02
CA GLU A 142 -23.09 13.70 11.23
C GLU A 142 -22.33 12.55 11.88
N ILE A 143 -21.15 12.81 12.45
CA ILE A 143 -20.36 11.81 13.19
C ILE A 143 -21.13 11.34 14.42
N LEU A 144 -21.68 12.28 15.21
CA LEU A 144 -22.48 11.95 16.39
C LEU A 144 -23.80 11.24 16.04
N ASN A 145 -24.42 11.57 14.93
CA ASN A 145 -25.62 10.86 14.45
C ASN A 145 -25.30 9.41 14.06
N MET A 146 -24.09 9.15 13.55
CA MET A 146 -23.67 7.82 13.12
C MET A 146 -23.22 6.93 14.28
N PHE A 147 -22.45 7.47 15.22
CA PHE A 147 -21.80 6.70 16.29
C PHE A 147 -22.44 6.92 17.68
N GLY A 148 -23.35 7.88 17.80
CA GLY A 148 -23.89 8.30 19.09
C GLY A 148 -22.93 9.19 19.88
N GLU A 149 -23.39 9.64 21.05
CA GLU A 149 -22.62 10.46 21.99
C GLU A 149 -21.69 9.60 22.86
N GLU A 150 -20.87 8.76 22.22
CA GLU A 150 -19.90 7.92 22.91
C GLU A 150 -18.73 8.78 23.43
N PRO A 151 -18.35 8.68 24.73
CA PRO A 151 -17.30 9.52 25.33
C PRO A 151 -15.97 9.50 24.56
N LYS A 152 -15.61 8.34 23.98
CA LYS A 152 -14.38 8.19 23.19
C LYS A 152 -14.45 8.92 21.84
N ILE A 153 -15.63 8.97 21.23
CA ILE A 153 -15.85 9.74 19.99
C ILE A 153 -15.80 11.24 20.28
N LEU A 154 -16.43 11.70 21.37
CA LEU A 154 -16.37 13.10 21.79
C LEU A 154 -14.93 13.55 22.06
N ALA A 155 -14.14 12.76 22.80
CA ALA A 155 -12.73 13.04 23.04
C ALA A 155 -11.91 13.06 21.74
N SER A 156 -12.25 12.24 20.77
CA SER A 156 -11.60 12.20 19.46
C SER A 156 -11.94 13.44 18.62
N ILE A 157 -13.19 13.94 18.69
CA ILE A 157 -13.63 15.17 18.02
C ILE A 157 -12.91 16.40 18.62
N GLU A 158 -12.76 16.46 19.94
CA GLU A 158 -12.01 17.55 20.60
C GLU A 158 -10.54 17.61 20.16
N LYS A 159 -9.94 16.46 19.91
CA LYS A 159 -8.55 16.35 19.47
C LYS A 159 -8.35 16.62 17.96
N ASP A 160 -9.43 16.57 17.20
CA ASP A 160 -9.41 16.75 15.75
C ASP A 160 -9.25 18.23 15.38
N VAL A 161 -8.28 18.55 14.53
CA VAL A 161 -8.06 19.89 13.98
C VAL A 161 -8.88 20.16 12.73
N SER A 162 -9.37 19.12 12.08
CA SER A 162 -10.22 19.22 10.88
C SER A 162 -11.67 19.46 11.27
N LYS A 163 -12.42 20.22 10.46
CA LYS A 163 -13.84 20.54 10.74
C LYS A 163 -14.80 20.17 9.61
N ASN A 164 -14.25 19.80 8.47
CA ASN A 164 -15.03 19.45 7.28
C ASN A 164 -14.33 18.37 6.46
N TYR A 165 -15.00 17.91 5.41
CA TYR A 165 -14.48 16.92 4.48
C TYR A 165 -13.14 17.31 3.85
N GLN A 166 -12.99 18.56 3.43
CA GLN A 166 -11.77 19.05 2.75
C GLN A 166 -10.59 19.11 3.70
N ASP A 167 -10.81 19.57 4.94
CA ASP A 167 -9.77 19.61 5.97
C ASP A 167 -9.32 18.20 6.33
N GLY A 168 -10.26 17.26 6.46
CA GLY A 168 -9.96 15.85 6.73
C GLY A 168 -9.10 15.21 5.63
N LEU A 169 -9.44 15.44 4.36
CA LEU A 169 -8.64 14.99 3.22
C LEU A 169 -7.24 15.60 3.22
N LEU A 170 -7.14 16.91 3.47
CA LEU A 170 -5.87 17.63 3.49
C LEU A 170 -4.96 17.13 4.61
N GLU A 171 -5.52 16.91 5.81
CA GLU A 171 -4.74 16.41 6.96
C GLU A 171 -4.27 14.96 6.72
N LEU A 172 -5.11 14.11 6.11
CA LEU A 172 -4.71 12.76 5.73
C LEU A 172 -3.63 12.77 4.66
N TYR A 173 -3.75 13.66 3.66
CA TYR A 173 -2.75 13.83 2.59
C TYR A 173 -1.40 14.26 3.17
N LYS A 174 -1.38 15.25 4.06
CA LYS A 174 -0.16 15.70 4.74
C LYS A 174 0.49 14.56 5.52
N ASN A 175 -0.30 13.79 6.26
CA ASN A 175 0.20 12.67 7.04
C ASN A 175 0.79 11.56 6.16
N CYS A 176 0.14 11.22 5.05
CA CYS A 176 0.53 10.07 4.21
C CYS A 176 1.63 10.40 3.20
N LEU A 177 1.73 11.63 2.71
CA LEU A 177 2.62 11.99 1.58
C LEU A 177 3.66 13.05 1.92
N LEU A 178 3.30 14.13 2.62
CA LEU A 178 4.24 15.22 2.87
C LEU A 178 5.24 14.89 3.97
N TYR A 179 4.83 14.13 4.98
CA TYR A 179 5.72 13.78 6.10
C TYR A 179 6.82 12.79 5.72
N THR A 180 6.63 12.00 4.66
CA THR A 180 7.66 11.10 4.12
C THR A 180 8.69 11.83 3.25
N SER A 181 8.33 12.98 2.65
CA SER A 181 9.27 13.79 1.86
C SER A 181 10.20 14.60 2.73
N ASP A 182 9.72 15.18 3.85
CA ASP A 182 10.55 15.97 4.77
C ASP A 182 11.63 15.11 5.45
N ALA A 183 11.30 13.86 5.83
CA ALA A 183 12.28 12.93 6.39
C ALA A 183 13.37 12.51 5.39
N ALA A 184 13.09 12.56 4.09
CA ALA A 184 14.08 12.28 3.04
C ALA A 184 15.00 13.45 2.77
N ASP A 185 14.55 14.69 3.02
CA ASP A 185 15.35 15.90 2.88
C ASP A 185 16.24 16.15 4.10
N GLU A 186 15.79 15.84 5.32
CA GLU A 186 16.63 15.87 6.53
C GLU A 186 17.76 14.83 6.50
N ALA A 187 17.58 13.70 5.83
CA ALA A 187 18.63 12.69 5.68
C ALA A 187 19.68 13.03 4.60
N ARG A 188 19.47 14.11 3.83
CA ARG A 188 20.37 14.59 2.78
C ARG A 188 21.17 15.85 3.18
N SER A 189 20.88 16.46 4.30
CA SER A 189 21.62 17.56 4.90
C SER A 189 22.57 17.06 5.99
#